data_6a631ec973b8c6b48a1c1cd622762ec4
#
_entry.id   6a631ec973b8c6b48a1c1cd622762ec4
#
_cell.length_a   1.000
_cell.length_b   1.000
_cell.length_c   1.000
_cell.angle_alpha   90.00
_cell.angle_beta   90.00
_cell.angle_gamma   90.00
#
_symmetry.space_group_name_H-M   'P 1'
#
loop_
_entity.id
_entity.type
_entity.pdbx_description
1 polymer ?
#
loop_
_entity_poly.entity_id
_entity_poly.type
_entity_poly.pdbx_seq_one_letter_code
_entity_poly.pdbx_strand_id
1 'polypeptide(L)'
;SYVGDAEICEHSNIGAGTIFANYDGVNKHRSTIGSHVRTGSHNVFVAPITIGDGAYTAAGTVVRKDVEPGALAMNIAPQRNLADWVLDKRPGSKAASAAESAKNQK
;
A
#
# COMPACT_ATOMS: atom_id res chain seq x y z
N SER A 1 -2.11 -12.49 1.28
CA SER A 1 -1.66 -11.42 2.18
C SER A 1 -0.55 -11.90 3.09
N TYR A 2 0.39 -11.04 3.39
CA TYR A 2 1.40 -11.31 4.41
C TYR A 2 0.99 -10.63 5.72
N VAL A 3 0.82 -11.42 6.74
CA VAL A 3 0.45 -10.93 8.07
C VAL A 3 1.57 -11.32 9.04
N GLY A 4 2.46 -10.36 9.34
CA GLY A 4 3.50 -10.53 10.36
C GLY A 4 3.03 -9.88 11.66
N ASP A 5 3.45 -10.35 12.79
CA ASP A 5 3.19 -9.79 14.13
C ASP A 5 1.99 -8.84 14.21
N ALA A 6 0.80 -9.34 13.89
CA ALA A 6 -0.43 -8.56 13.93
C ALA A 6 -1.50 -9.28 14.74
N GLU A 7 -2.29 -8.50 15.46
CA GLU A 7 -3.48 -8.98 16.13
C GLU A 7 -4.69 -8.43 15.40
N ILE A 8 -5.55 -9.32 14.92
CA ILE A 8 -6.73 -8.95 14.16
C ILE A 8 -7.95 -9.43 14.91
N CYS A 9 -8.81 -8.49 15.31
CA CYS A 9 -10.02 -8.80 16.06
C CYS A 9 -11.13 -9.33 15.14
N GLU A 10 -12.22 -9.78 15.75
CA GLU A 10 -13.30 -10.48 15.05
C GLU A 10 -13.99 -9.65 13.99
N HIS A 11 -14.54 -10.33 12.99
CA HIS A 11 -15.30 -9.73 11.89
C HIS A 11 -14.54 -8.72 11.04
N SER A 12 -13.20 -8.72 11.11
CA SER A 12 -12.41 -7.87 10.24
C SER A 12 -12.08 -8.58 8.94
N ASN A 13 -12.06 -7.81 7.87
CA ASN A 13 -11.76 -8.30 6.53
C ASN A 13 -10.50 -7.63 6.00
N ILE A 14 -9.48 -8.44 5.77
CA ILE A 14 -8.20 -7.95 5.26
C ILE A 14 -8.13 -8.22 3.77
N GLY A 15 -7.97 -7.17 2.98
CA GLY A 15 -7.93 -7.28 1.52
C GLY A 15 -6.74 -8.07 0.98
N ALA A 16 -6.88 -8.59 -0.22
CA ALA A 16 -5.84 -9.37 -0.87
C ALA A 16 -4.59 -8.53 -1.13
N GLY A 17 -3.41 -9.13 -1.04
CA GLY A 17 -2.16 -8.44 -1.27
C GLY A 17 -1.73 -7.49 -0.15
N THR A 18 -2.39 -7.54 1.01
CA THR A 18 -2.05 -6.71 2.15
C THR A 18 -0.77 -7.22 2.81
N ILE A 19 0.08 -6.29 3.21
CA ILE A 19 1.34 -6.58 3.89
C ILE A 19 1.38 -5.86 5.23
N PHE A 20 1.69 -6.59 6.29
CA PHE A 20 1.97 -6.02 7.61
C PHE A 20 3.48 -5.96 7.77
N ALA A 21 4.06 -4.78 7.55
CA ALA A 21 5.49 -4.58 7.72
C ALA A 21 5.79 -4.46 9.21
N ASN A 22 6.47 -5.45 9.77
CA ASN A 22 6.64 -5.56 11.22
C ASN A 22 8.08 -5.39 11.71
N TYR A 23 9.01 -5.17 10.80
CA TYR A 23 10.42 -5.07 11.15
C TYR A 23 11.03 -3.82 10.51
N ASP A 24 11.65 -2.98 11.32
CA ASP A 24 12.24 -1.71 10.86
C ASP A 24 13.74 -1.80 10.59
N GLY A 25 14.31 -3.01 10.61
CA GLY A 25 15.75 -3.22 10.48
C GLY A 25 16.48 -3.35 11.82
N VAL A 26 15.83 -2.99 12.92
CA VAL A 26 16.40 -3.05 14.27
C VAL A 26 15.50 -3.84 15.20
N ASN A 27 14.22 -3.48 15.27
CA ASN A 27 13.25 -4.08 16.18
C ASN A 27 12.01 -4.53 15.41
N LYS A 28 11.36 -5.60 15.91
CA LYS A 28 10.06 -6.02 15.43
C LYS A 28 8.98 -5.24 16.16
N HIS A 29 7.96 -4.82 15.44
CA HIS A 29 6.84 -4.08 15.99
C HIS A 29 5.54 -4.83 15.70
N ARG A 30 4.55 -4.67 16.56
CA ARG A 30 3.26 -5.34 16.44
C ARG A 30 2.18 -4.36 16.02
N SER A 31 1.31 -4.81 15.12
CA SER A 31 0.15 -4.04 14.70
C SER A 31 -1.13 -4.63 15.29
N THR A 32 -2.11 -3.79 15.55
CA THR A 32 -3.41 -4.21 16.09
C THR A 32 -4.52 -3.71 15.18
N ILE A 33 -5.37 -4.63 14.73
CA ILE A 33 -6.53 -4.33 13.91
C ILE A 33 -7.77 -4.55 14.76
N GLY A 34 -8.60 -3.54 14.91
CA GLY A 34 -9.84 -3.63 15.68
C GLY A 34 -10.89 -4.53 15.05
N SER A 35 -12.08 -4.52 15.63
CA SER A 35 -13.21 -5.32 15.15
C SER A 35 -13.92 -4.62 14.00
N HIS A 36 -14.49 -5.40 13.07
CA HIS A 36 -15.29 -4.88 11.96
C HIS A 36 -14.53 -3.91 11.06
N VAL A 37 -13.21 -4.05 10.97
CA VAL A 37 -12.36 -3.26 10.09
C VAL A 37 -12.41 -3.84 8.69
N ARG A 38 -12.44 -2.98 7.67
CA ARG A 38 -12.29 -3.39 6.27
C ARG A 38 -11.09 -2.72 5.65
N THR A 39 -10.08 -3.50 5.32
CA THR A 39 -8.93 -2.97 4.59
C THR A 39 -9.09 -3.27 3.11
N GLY A 40 -8.73 -2.30 2.27
CA GLY A 40 -8.71 -2.50 0.82
C GLY A 40 -7.59 -3.44 0.41
N SER A 41 -7.57 -3.79 -0.87
CA SER A 41 -6.53 -4.65 -1.41
C SER A 41 -5.20 -3.92 -1.52
N HIS A 42 -4.10 -4.67 -1.42
CA HIS A 42 -2.74 -4.15 -1.60
C HIS A 42 -2.38 -3.00 -0.66
N ASN A 43 -2.86 -3.07 0.58
CA ASN A 43 -2.44 -2.12 1.60
C ASN A 43 -1.12 -2.54 2.22
N VAL A 44 -0.38 -1.57 2.75
CA VAL A 44 0.81 -1.83 3.57
C VAL A 44 0.59 -1.13 4.90
N PHE A 45 0.66 -1.90 5.99
CA PHE A 45 0.56 -1.35 7.34
C PHE A 45 1.96 -1.36 7.95
N VAL A 46 2.45 -0.17 8.26
CA VAL A 46 3.80 -0.01 8.81
C VAL A 46 3.71 -0.04 10.33
N ALA A 47 4.15 -1.14 10.92
CA ALA A 47 4.09 -1.34 12.38
C ALA A 47 5.06 -0.41 13.12
N PRO A 48 4.76 0.02 14.34
CA PRO A 48 3.54 -0.28 15.06
C PRO A 48 2.37 0.58 14.58
N ILE A 49 1.22 -0.04 14.40
CA ILE A 49 0.03 0.66 13.91
C ILE A 49 -1.21 0.08 14.59
N THR A 50 -2.17 0.93 14.88
CA THR A 50 -3.46 0.53 15.43
C THR A 50 -4.56 1.03 14.51
N ILE A 51 -5.39 0.12 14.04
CA ILE A 51 -6.57 0.44 13.24
C ILE A 51 -7.79 0.26 14.14
N GLY A 52 -8.52 1.34 14.37
CA GLY A 52 -9.66 1.33 15.28
C GLY A 52 -10.86 0.56 14.75
N ASP A 53 -11.76 0.21 15.67
CA ASP A 53 -12.94 -0.56 15.31
C ASP A 53 -13.76 0.12 14.21
N GLY A 54 -14.22 -0.66 13.26
CA GLY A 54 -15.07 -0.17 12.19
C GLY A 54 -14.37 0.74 11.16
N ALA A 55 -13.06 0.89 11.23
CA ALA A 55 -12.34 1.71 10.28
C ALA A 55 -12.17 0.99 8.94
N TYR A 56 -12.04 1.78 7.89
CA TYR A 56 -11.82 1.29 6.52
C TYR A 56 -10.52 1.86 5.99
N THR A 57 -9.86 1.15 5.10
CA THR A 57 -8.74 1.70 4.32
C THR A 57 -9.02 1.52 2.83
N ALA A 58 -8.66 2.53 2.05
CA ALA A 58 -8.80 2.44 0.60
C ALA A 58 -7.73 1.53 0.00
N ALA A 59 -8.00 0.96 -1.16
CA ALA A 59 -7.04 0.09 -1.84
C ALA A 59 -5.73 0.82 -2.13
N GLY A 60 -4.62 0.12 -1.97
CA GLY A 60 -3.30 0.66 -2.26
C GLY A 60 -2.76 1.66 -1.23
N THR A 61 -3.43 1.81 -0.09
CA THR A 61 -2.99 2.75 0.94
C THR A 61 -1.81 2.20 1.72
N VAL A 62 -0.80 3.04 1.93
CA VAL A 62 0.30 2.76 2.87
C VAL A 62 -0.05 3.48 4.17
N VAL A 63 -0.39 2.71 5.20
CA VAL A 63 -0.84 3.25 6.48
C VAL A 63 0.35 3.39 7.41
N ARG A 64 0.73 4.63 7.74
CA ARG A 64 1.87 4.95 8.60
C ARG A 64 1.48 5.58 9.92
N LYS A 65 0.21 5.88 10.09
CA LYS A 65 -0.34 6.49 11.30
C LYS A 65 -1.54 5.69 11.74
N ASP A 66 -1.79 5.69 13.05
CA ASP A 66 -2.98 5.05 13.60
C ASP A 66 -4.24 5.59 12.93
N VAL A 67 -5.21 4.70 12.73
CA VAL A 67 -6.50 5.06 12.16
C VAL A 67 -7.54 4.99 13.26
N GLU A 68 -8.21 6.11 13.50
CA GLU A 68 -9.23 6.18 14.54
C GLU A 68 -10.45 5.33 14.18
N PRO A 69 -11.23 4.90 15.17
CA PRO A 69 -12.43 4.11 14.90
C PRO A 69 -13.38 4.82 13.94
N GLY A 70 -13.89 4.08 12.97
CA GLY A 70 -14.84 4.58 11.99
C GLY A 70 -14.28 5.47 10.91
N ALA A 71 -12.97 5.68 10.86
CA ALA A 71 -12.35 6.54 9.83
C ALA A 71 -12.06 5.75 8.56
N LEU A 72 -11.95 6.47 7.45
CA LEU A 72 -11.41 5.93 6.21
C LEU A 72 -10.00 6.48 6.00
N ALA A 73 -9.02 5.60 6.01
CA ALA A 73 -7.64 5.99 5.71
C ALA A 73 -7.40 5.87 4.20
N MET A 74 -6.81 6.89 3.63
CA MET A 74 -6.48 6.91 2.21
C MET A 74 -5.28 7.80 1.96
N ASN A 75 -4.50 7.45 0.96
CA ASN A 75 -3.45 8.34 0.47
C ASN A 75 -4.05 9.15 -0.68
N ILE A 76 -4.10 10.46 -0.52
CA ILE A 76 -4.65 11.35 -1.54
C ILE A 76 -3.53 11.82 -2.44
N ALA A 77 -3.27 11.07 -3.50
CA ALA A 77 -2.32 11.46 -4.51
C ALA A 77 -2.86 11.02 -5.86
N PRO A 78 -3.29 11.95 -6.70
CA PRO A 78 -3.73 11.58 -8.04
C PRO A 78 -2.58 10.97 -8.83
N GLN A 79 -2.91 10.06 -9.71
CA GLN A 79 -1.92 9.47 -10.60
C GLN A 79 -1.27 10.56 -11.45
N ARG A 80 0.03 10.50 -11.56
CA ARG A 80 0.81 11.35 -12.46
C ARG A 80 1.61 10.46 -13.39
N ASN A 81 1.50 10.69 -14.66
CA ASN A 81 2.34 10.02 -15.65
C ASN A 81 3.46 10.97 -16.02
N LEU A 82 4.70 10.54 -15.82
CA LEU A 82 5.85 11.32 -16.23
C LEU A 82 6.22 10.88 -17.64
N ALA A 83 5.73 11.60 -18.62
CA ALA A 83 5.92 11.27 -20.03
C ALA A 83 7.41 11.19 -20.37
N ASP A 84 7.77 10.19 -21.16
CA ASP A 84 9.15 9.97 -21.64
C ASP A 84 10.17 9.72 -20.54
N TRP A 85 9.71 9.41 -19.31
CA TRP A 85 10.63 9.21 -18.19
C TRP A 85 11.69 8.13 -18.50
N VAL A 86 11.28 7.01 -19.10
CA VAL A 86 12.19 5.91 -19.41
C VAL A 86 13.20 6.33 -20.48
N LEU A 87 12.75 7.09 -21.47
CA LEU A 87 13.63 7.61 -22.53
C LEU A 87 14.70 8.53 -21.96
N ASP A 88 14.30 9.39 -21.01
CA ASP A 88 15.21 10.38 -20.42
C ASP A 88 16.13 9.79 -19.37
N LYS A 89 15.62 8.87 -18.55
CA LYS A 89 16.34 8.35 -17.39
C LYS A 89 17.00 6.99 -17.61
N ARG A 90 16.56 6.25 -18.62
CA ARG A 90 17.10 4.91 -18.94
C ARG A 90 17.37 4.79 -20.43
N PRO A 91 18.12 5.74 -21.03
CA PRO A 91 18.42 5.67 -22.46
C PRO A 91 19.24 4.41 -22.77
N GLY A 92 19.02 3.84 -23.94
CA GLY A 92 19.74 2.64 -24.39
C GLY A 92 19.20 1.33 -23.79
N SER A 93 18.22 1.38 -22.91
CA SER A 93 17.61 0.18 -22.36
C SER A 93 16.61 -0.45 -23.34
N LYS A 94 16.27 -1.73 -23.10
CA LYS A 94 15.23 -2.40 -23.90
C LYS A 94 13.88 -1.71 -23.75
N ALA A 95 13.59 -1.21 -22.56
CA ALA A 95 12.33 -0.47 -22.30
C ALA A 95 12.30 0.82 -23.12
N ALA A 96 13.41 1.56 -23.17
CA ALA A 96 13.48 2.78 -23.96
C ALA A 96 13.28 2.48 -25.45
N SER A 97 13.92 1.44 -25.98
CA SER A 97 13.75 1.04 -27.38
C SER A 97 12.30 0.65 -27.67
N ALA A 98 11.65 -0.08 -26.78
CA ALA A 98 10.26 -0.48 -26.95
C ALA A 98 9.34 0.72 -26.91
N ALA A 99 9.57 1.66 -25.97
CA ALA A 99 8.77 2.88 -25.87
C ALA A 99 8.91 3.74 -27.11
N GLU A 100 10.13 3.88 -27.62
CA GLU A 100 10.40 4.66 -28.82
C GLU A 100 9.71 4.08 -30.04
N SER A 101 9.77 2.75 -30.21
CA SER A 101 9.07 2.06 -31.29
C SER A 101 7.58 2.24 -31.20
N ALA A 102 7.00 2.15 -30.01
CA ALA A 102 5.58 2.34 -29.81
C ALA A 102 5.14 3.79 -30.13
N LYS A 103 5.96 4.77 -29.81
CA LYS A 103 5.67 6.17 -30.12
C LYS A 103 5.70 6.45 -31.62
N ASN A 104 6.51 5.71 -32.37
CA ASN A 104 6.61 5.88 -33.82
C ASN A 104 5.54 5.13 -34.58
N GLN A 105 4.74 4.31 -33.89
CA GLN A 105 3.60 3.61 -34.50
C GLN A 105 2.35 4.49 -34.37
N LYS A 106 1.59 4.54 -35.42
CA LYS A 106 0.34 5.28 -35.44
C LYS A 106 -0.81 4.42 -35.93
#